data_8fe21a0aab2b4b0f1eb7ebecdc761724
#
_entry.id   8fe21a0aab2b4b0f1eb7ebecdc761724
#
_cell.length_a   1.000
_cell.length_b   1.000
_cell.length_c   1.000
_cell.angle_alpha   90.00
_cell.angle_beta   90.00
_cell.angle_gamma   90.00
#
_symmetry.space_group_name_H-M   'P 1'
#
loop_
_entity.id
_entity.type
_entity.pdbx_description
1 polymer ?
#
loop_
_entity_poly.entity_id
_entity_poly.type
_entity_poly.pdbx_seq_one_letter_code
_entity_poly.pdbx_strand_id
1 'polypeptide(L)'
;MDSSANRSDRTRRCLVGQGGMSAFTILETMVGISVFLFILFGVYLVYDTSQATFSRAEARASIQQEARSAMEEMRRGLRMAGYDPSATGQAAVQNPTSSSLEFITDADDNNVSDLVSYDRDATAKTIRRSVRSWTGTGWGTASVTTLATNMDGLAFQYFPSAAMPGLQRVRITIQASETVPRQPIQRQQVVTDVFLRNL
;
A
#
# COMPACT_ATOMS: atom_id res chain seq x y z
N MET A 1 51.78 75.05 67.44
CA MET A 1 52.64 74.51 66.38
C MET A 1 51.85 73.42 65.79
N ASP A 2 51.39 73.68 64.71
CA ASP A 2 50.14 73.26 64.21
C ASP A 2 50.29 72.74 62.86
N SER A 3 49.75 71.58 62.53
CA SER A 3 49.72 71.04 61.18
C SER A 3 48.37 70.43 60.94
N SER A 4 47.58 71.19 60.26
CA SER A 4 46.27 70.80 59.76
C SER A 4 46.40 69.98 58.48
N ALA A 5 46.03 68.74 58.49
CA ALA A 5 45.95 67.88 57.36
C ALA A 5 44.57 67.96 56.68
N ASN A 6 44.57 68.50 55.51
CA ASN A 6 43.39 68.58 54.64
C ASN A 6 43.14 67.24 54.02
N ARG A 7 42.05 66.60 54.35
CA ARG A 7 41.63 65.34 53.79
C ARG A 7 40.52 65.58 52.74
N SER A 8 40.93 65.65 51.48
CA SER A 8 40.03 65.73 50.33
C SER A 8 39.27 64.41 50.12
N ASP A 9 38.00 64.49 50.47
CA ASP A 9 37.05 63.37 50.20
C ASP A 9 36.76 63.25 48.70
N ARG A 10 37.32 62.21 48.11
CA ARG A 10 37.01 61.84 46.73
C ARG A 10 35.80 60.95 46.71
N THR A 11 34.61 61.56 46.63
CA THR A 11 33.37 60.89 46.30
C THR A 11 33.44 60.24 44.92
N ARG A 12 33.71 58.95 44.85
CA ARG A 12 33.57 58.16 43.64
C ARG A 12 32.08 58.09 43.33
N ARG A 13 31.64 58.85 42.34
CA ARG A 13 30.35 58.67 41.70
C ARG A 13 30.38 57.38 40.93
N CYS A 14 29.76 56.32 41.49
CA CYS A 14 29.39 55.13 40.70
C CYS A 14 28.36 55.59 39.66
N LEU A 15 28.81 55.72 38.44
CA LEU A 15 27.92 55.78 37.27
C LEU A 15 27.26 54.42 37.16
N VAL A 16 26.12 54.25 37.80
CA VAL A 16 25.20 53.17 37.49
C VAL A 16 24.70 53.42 36.06
N GLY A 17 25.28 52.69 35.10
CA GLY A 17 24.80 52.68 33.73
C GLY A 17 23.34 52.20 33.75
N GLN A 18 22.40 53.12 33.64
CA GLN A 18 21.04 52.80 33.29
C GLN A 18 21.05 52.21 31.86
N GLY A 19 21.13 50.87 31.81
CA GLY A 19 20.80 50.15 30.59
C GLY A 19 19.34 50.48 30.24
N GLY A 20 19.18 51.43 29.36
CA GLY A 20 17.87 51.80 28.83
C GLY A 20 17.25 50.57 28.20
N MET A 21 16.27 49.95 28.89
CA MET A 21 15.37 48.98 28.26
C MET A 21 14.63 49.74 27.18
N SER A 22 15.14 49.66 25.94
CA SER A 22 14.44 50.20 24.79
C SER A 22 13.10 49.50 24.66
N ALA A 23 12.03 50.18 25.01
CA ALA A 23 10.69 49.64 24.78
C ALA A 23 10.45 49.52 23.27
N PHE A 24 10.04 48.32 22.86
CA PHE A 24 9.67 48.08 21.45
C PHE A 24 8.60 49.05 21.02
N THR A 25 8.78 49.64 19.86
CA THR A 25 7.76 50.51 19.26
C THR A 25 6.61 49.65 18.71
N ILE A 26 5.39 50.18 18.70
CA ILE A 26 4.22 49.54 18.13
C ILE A 26 4.50 49.15 16.67
N LEU A 27 5.20 49.99 15.92
CA LEU A 27 5.57 49.74 14.53
C LEU A 27 6.50 48.54 14.38
N GLU A 28 7.48 48.37 15.27
CA GLU A 28 8.41 47.26 15.25
C GLU A 28 7.71 45.94 15.57
N THR A 29 6.78 45.91 16.52
CA THR A 29 5.92 44.76 16.79
C THR A 29 5.02 44.40 15.60
N MET A 30 4.43 45.38 14.94
CA MET A 30 3.61 45.14 13.72
C MET A 30 4.44 44.55 12.58
N VAL A 31 5.63 45.04 12.34
CA VAL A 31 6.56 44.52 11.35
C VAL A 31 6.99 43.09 11.73
N GLY A 32 7.34 42.87 12.98
CA GLY A 32 7.71 41.53 13.48
C GLY A 32 6.60 40.50 13.30
N ILE A 33 5.36 40.84 13.65
CA ILE A 33 4.20 39.97 13.46
C ILE A 33 3.96 39.69 11.95
N SER A 34 4.09 40.73 11.10
CA SER A 34 3.90 40.55 9.65
C SER A 34 4.92 39.58 9.06
N VAL A 35 6.19 39.74 9.38
CA VAL A 35 7.26 38.83 8.94
C VAL A 35 7.03 37.43 9.48
N PHE A 36 6.65 37.26 10.76
CA PHE A 36 6.33 35.99 11.34
C PHE A 36 5.17 35.28 10.63
N LEU A 37 4.10 36.00 10.30
CA LEU A 37 2.97 35.43 9.54
C LEU A 37 3.38 34.98 8.15
N PHE A 38 4.25 35.71 7.44
CA PHE A 38 4.80 35.27 6.15
C PHE A 38 5.59 33.97 6.26
N ILE A 39 6.42 33.85 7.29
CA ILE A 39 7.19 32.63 7.57
C ILE A 39 6.24 31.48 7.87
N LEU A 40 5.25 31.67 8.75
CA LEU A 40 4.26 30.65 9.07
C LEU A 40 3.48 30.19 7.85
N PHE A 41 3.08 31.12 6.99
CA PHE A 41 2.40 30.79 5.73
C PHE A 41 3.28 29.92 4.83
N GLY A 42 4.56 30.27 4.69
CA GLY A 42 5.52 29.46 3.93
C GLY A 42 5.68 28.05 4.50
N VAL A 43 5.83 27.93 5.82
CA VAL A 43 5.90 26.62 6.51
C VAL A 43 4.62 25.80 6.29
N TYR A 44 3.46 26.46 6.39
CA TYR A 44 2.18 25.80 6.16
C TYR A 44 2.05 25.23 4.73
N LEU A 45 2.46 25.98 3.71
CA LEU A 45 2.45 25.49 2.32
C LEU A 45 3.37 24.27 2.12
N VAL A 46 4.55 24.28 2.71
CA VAL A 46 5.48 23.13 2.67
C VAL A 46 4.88 21.93 3.40
N TYR A 47 4.27 22.15 4.54
CA TYR A 47 3.61 21.10 5.32
C TYR A 47 2.47 20.46 4.53
N ASP A 48 1.56 21.25 3.95
CA ASP A 48 0.42 20.74 3.15
C ASP A 48 0.90 19.92 1.95
N THR A 49 1.91 20.42 1.23
CA THR A 49 2.52 19.69 0.10
C THR A 49 3.18 18.39 0.53
N SER A 50 3.85 18.40 1.68
CA SER A 50 4.48 17.20 2.25
C SER A 50 3.45 16.15 2.63
N GLN A 51 2.38 16.53 3.32
CA GLN A 51 1.27 15.64 3.67
C GLN A 51 0.65 14.98 2.43
N ALA A 52 0.39 15.77 1.39
CA ALA A 52 -0.13 15.27 0.13
C ALA A 52 0.82 14.25 -0.53
N THR A 53 2.13 14.45 -0.43
CA THR A 53 3.14 13.53 -0.97
C THR A 53 3.23 12.24 -0.17
N PHE A 54 3.21 12.33 1.16
CA PHE A 54 3.20 11.16 2.04
C PHE A 54 1.97 10.28 1.82
N SER A 55 0.77 10.87 1.76
CA SER A 55 -0.46 10.12 1.50
C SER A 55 -0.43 9.39 0.15
N ARG A 56 0.19 9.98 -0.89
CA ARG A 56 0.39 9.29 -2.18
C ARG A 56 1.33 8.12 -2.08
N ALA A 57 2.44 8.29 -1.36
CA ALA A 57 3.43 7.23 -1.20
C ALA A 57 2.85 6.06 -0.43
N GLU A 58 2.10 6.33 0.63
CA GLU A 58 1.41 5.33 1.44
C GLU A 58 0.36 4.56 0.62
N ALA A 59 -0.52 5.26 -0.10
CA ALA A 59 -1.51 4.64 -0.98
C ALA A 59 -0.86 3.72 -2.03
N ARG A 60 0.22 4.18 -2.68
CA ARG A 60 0.96 3.34 -3.63
C ARG A 60 1.59 2.11 -2.99
N ALA A 61 2.18 2.27 -1.82
CA ALA A 61 2.79 1.15 -1.10
C ALA A 61 1.73 0.11 -0.70
N SER A 62 0.58 0.55 -0.19
CA SER A 62 -0.53 -0.31 0.20
C SER A 62 -1.05 -1.15 -0.97
N ILE A 63 -1.44 -0.51 -2.08
CA ILE A 63 -1.94 -1.26 -3.26
C ILE A 63 -0.88 -2.18 -3.86
N GLN A 64 0.38 -1.80 -3.87
CA GLN A 64 1.45 -2.67 -4.34
C GLN A 64 1.61 -3.90 -3.45
N GLN A 65 1.53 -3.72 -2.15
CA GLN A 65 1.64 -4.83 -1.19
C GLN A 65 0.46 -5.79 -1.34
N GLU A 66 -0.77 -5.30 -1.41
CA GLU A 66 -1.96 -6.12 -1.62
C GLU A 66 -1.90 -6.89 -2.94
N ALA A 67 -1.58 -6.21 -4.04
CA ALA A 67 -1.48 -6.84 -5.35
C ALA A 67 -0.37 -7.91 -5.39
N ARG A 68 0.78 -7.68 -4.75
CA ARG A 68 1.86 -8.66 -4.65
C ARG A 68 1.49 -9.85 -3.78
N SER A 69 0.81 -9.63 -2.66
CA SER A 69 0.34 -10.70 -1.79
C SER A 69 -0.66 -11.60 -2.51
N ALA A 70 -1.66 -11.03 -3.18
CA ALA A 70 -2.62 -11.77 -3.99
C ALA A 70 -1.94 -12.54 -5.13
N MET A 71 -0.97 -11.91 -5.80
CA MET A 71 -0.20 -12.53 -6.88
C MET A 71 0.61 -13.73 -6.38
N GLU A 72 1.25 -13.62 -5.23
CA GLU A 72 2.03 -14.71 -4.64
C GLU A 72 1.14 -15.89 -4.24
N GLU A 73 -0.03 -15.61 -3.67
CA GLU A 73 -1.01 -16.65 -3.33
C GLU A 73 -1.50 -17.37 -4.59
N MET A 74 -1.89 -16.64 -5.63
CA MET A 74 -2.28 -17.23 -6.91
C MET A 74 -1.15 -18.04 -7.55
N ARG A 75 0.08 -17.53 -7.50
CA ARG A 75 1.27 -18.24 -8.02
C ARG A 75 1.53 -19.55 -7.28
N ARG A 76 1.38 -19.55 -5.96
CA ARG A 76 1.55 -20.75 -5.12
C ARG A 76 0.48 -21.79 -5.46
N GLY A 77 -0.79 -21.40 -5.48
CA GLY A 77 -1.88 -22.30 -5.83
C GLY A 77 -1.73 -22.90 -7.23
N LEU A 78 -1.41 -22.07 -8.23
CA LEU A 78 -1.25 -22.52 -9.61
C LEU A 78 -0.07 -23.47 -9.82
N ARG A 79 0.99 -23.39 -9.02
CA ARG A 79 2.10 -24.36 -9.10
C ARG A 79 1.71 -25.75 -8.67
N MET A 80 0.67 -25.86 -7.84
CA MET A 80 0.12 -27.12 -7.37
C MET A 80 -1.03 -27.62 -8.25
N ALA A 81 -1.46 -26.82 -9.24
CA ALA A 81 -2.53 -27.19 -10.16
C ALA A 81 -2.25 -28.56 -10.82
N GLY A 82 -3.28 -29.40 -10.90
CA GLY A 82 -3.18 -30.77 -11.42
C GLY A 82 -2.85 -31.84 -10.39
N TYR A 83 -2.56 -31.48 -9.14
CA TYR A 83 -2.47 -32.46 -8.07
C TYR A 83 -3.89 -32.87 -7.62
N ASP A 84 -4.29 -34.09 -7.99
CA ASP A 84 -5.63 -34.65 -7.77
C ASP A 84 -5.56 -35.96 -6.92
N PRO A 85 -5.43 -35.88 -5.59
CA PRO A 85 -5.32 -37.02 -4.74
C PRO A 85 -6.61 -37.89 -4.69
N SER A 86 -7.77 -37.28 -4.94
CA SER A 86 -9.06 -37.97 -4.97
C SER A 86 -9.32 -38.69 -6.30
N ALA A 87 -8.42 -38.57 -7.29
CA ALA A 87 -8.59 -39.14 -8.64
C ALA A 87 -9.97 -38.83 -9.24
N THR A 88 -10.34 -37.57 -9.24
CA THR A 88 -11.67 -37.11 -9.73
C THR A 88 -11.87 -37.38 -11.21
N GLY A 89 -10.78 -37.60 -11.96
CA GLY A 89 -10.78 -37.80 -13.41
C GLY A 89 -11.09 -36.55 -14.22
N GLN A 90 -11.06 -35.39 -13.60
CA GLN A 90 -11.32 -34.11 -14.24
C GLN A 90 -10.03 -33.45 -14.73
N ALA A 91 -10.14 -32.51 -15.66
CA ALA A 91 -8.99 -31.77 -16.16
C ALA A 91 -8.36 -30.92 -15.03
N ALA A 92 -7.03 -30.86 -15.01
CA ALA A 92 -6.27 -30.12 -14.02
C ALA A 92 -6.64 -28.62 -13.98
N VAL A 93 -6.90 -28.03 -15.14
CA VAL A 93 -7.43 -26.67 -15.29
C VAL A 93 -8.81 -26.77 -15.92
N GLN A 94 -9.78 -26.13 -15.29
CA GLN A 94 -11.16 -26.09 -15.75
C GLN A 94 -11.57 -24.66 -16.11
N ASN A 95 -12.46 -24.51 -17.08
CA ASN A 95 -13.05 -23.23 -17.45
C ASN A 95 -12.04 -22.06 -17.56
N PRO A 96 -10.93 -22.19 -18.31
CA PRO A 96 -9.95 -21.12 -18.45
C PRO A 96 -10.55 -19.97 -19.26
N THR A 97 -10.79 -18.83 -18.58
CA THR A 97 -11.27 -17.62 -19.23
C THR A 97 -10.24 -16.50 -19.05
N SER A 98 -10.42 -15.39 -19.74
CA SER A 98 -9.53 -14.23 -19.57
C SER A 98 -9.70 -13.51 -18.22
N SER A 99 -10.81 -13.75 -17.48
CA SER A 99 -11.13 -13.04 -16.23
C SER A 99 -11.26 -13.97 -15.01
N SER A 100 -11.32 -15.28 -15.23
CA SER A 100 -11.38 -16.27 -14.16
C SER A 100 -10.58 -17.52 -14.55
N LEU A 101 -10.10 -18.23 -13.53
CA LEU A 101 -9.35 -19.45 -13.68
C LEU A 101 -9.76 -20.43 -12.60
N GLU A 102 -10.11 -21.65 -13.00
CA GLU A 102 -10.42 -22.77 -12.09
C GLU A 102 -9.43 -23.91 -12.32
N PHE A 103 -8.96 -24.54 -11.24
CA PHE A 103 -8.03 -25.66 -11.30
C PHE A 103 -8.20 -26.58 -10.09
N ILE A 104 -7.77 -27.83 -10.27
CA ILE A 104 -7.79 -28.86 -9.21
C ILE A 104 -6.46 -28.88 -8.50
N THR A 105 -6.50 -28.94 -7.17
CA THR A 105 -5.35 -29.12 -6.29
C THR A 105 -5.82 -29.64 -4.95
N ASP A 106 -4.91 -30.02 -4.06
CA ASP A 106 -5.18 -30.16 -2.63
C ASP A 106 -4.78 -28.82 -1.96
N ALA A 107 -5.76 -28.03 -1.57
CA ALA A 107 -5.54 -26.64 -1.15
C ALA A 107 -5.22 -26.49 0.35
N ASP A 108 -5.50 -27.54 1.15
CA ASP A 108 -5.34 -27.57 2.61
C ASP A 108 -4.52 -28.77 3.11
N ASP A 109 -3.87 -29.50 2.19
CA ASP A 109 -3.04 -30.68 2.46
C ASP A 109 -3.77 -31.81 3.24
N ASN A 110 -5.08 -31.93 3.02
CA ASN A 110 -5.90 -32.96 3.65
C ASN A 110 -6.03 -34.26 2.83
N ASN A 111 -5.35 -34.33 1.69
CA ASN A 111 -5.38 -35.41 0.73
C ASN A 111 -6.76 -35.62 0.07
N VAL A 112 -7.55 -34.57 0.00
CA VAL A 112 -8.80 -34.45 -0.76
C VAL A 112 -8.64 -33.42 -1.86
N SER A 113 -9.15 -33.73 -3.06
CA SER A 113 -9.05 -32.76 -4.15
C SER A 113 -9.99 -31.60 -3.93
N ASP A 114 -9.45 -30.38 -4.14
CA ASP A 114 -10.18 -29.13 -4.12
C ASP A 114 -10.25 -28.50 -5.51
N LEU A 115 -11.39 -27.93 -5.83
CA LEU A 115 -11.54 -27.04 -6.97
C LEU A 115 -11.34 -25.60 -6.49
N VAL A 116 -10.21 -25.02 -6.86
CA VAL A 116 -9.86 -23.64 -6.53
C VAL A 116 -10.18 -22.75 -7.72
N SER A 117 -10.88 -21.65 -7.47
CA SER A 117 -11.12 -20.63 -8.48
C SER A 117 -10.61 -19.27 -8.04
N TYR A 118 -10.09 -18.51 -8.99
CA TYR A 118 -9.75 -17.11 -8.84
C TYR A 118 -10.62 -16.28 -9.77
N ASP A 119 -11.32 -15.31 -9.21
CA ASP A 119 -12.15 -14.38 -9.95
C ASP A 119 -12.07 -12.97 -9.36
N ARG A 120 -12.57 -12.01 -10.12
CA ARG A 120 -12.70 -10.62 -9.67
C ARG A 120 -14.18 -10.26 -9.54
N ASP A 121 -14.56 -9.77 -8.36
CA ASP A 121 -15.84 -9.08 -8.17
C ASP A 121 -15.71 -7.64 -8.69
N ALA A 122 -16.42 -7.35 -9.77
CA ALA A 122 -16.38 -6.04 -10.43
C ALA A 122 -17.04 -4.93 -9.58
N THR A 123 -18.05 -5.28 -8.78
CA THR A 123 -18.80 -4.34 -7.95
C THR A 123 -18.01 -3.98 -6.70
N ALA A 124 -17.50 -4.98 -6.00
CA ALA A 124 -16.70 -4.80 -4.79
C ALA A 124 -15.24 -4.42 -5.10
N LYS A 125 -14.79 -4.54 -6.37
CA LYS A 125 -13.39 -4.37 -6.80
C LYS A 125 -12.42 -5.24 -6.02
N THR A 126 -12.80 -6.47 -5.74
CA THR A 126 -11.98 -7.42 -4.97
C THR A 126 -11.57 -8.61 -5.83
N ILE A 127 -10.38 -9.13 -5.57
CA ILE A 127 -9.96 -10.45 -6.07
C ILE A 127 -10.34 -11.46 -5.01
N ARG A 128 -11.03 -12.52 -5.44
CA ARG A 128 -11.52 -13.59 -4.57
C ARG A 128 -10.87 -14.92 -4.95
N ARG A 129 -10.64 -15.72 -3.93
CA ARG A 129 -10.34 -17.14 -4.02
C ARG A 129 -11.55 -17.92 -3.53
N SER A 130 -12.02 -18.86 -4.31
CA SER A 130 -13.07 -19.79 -3.90
C SER A 130 -12.53 -21.20 -3.90
N VAL A 131 -12.83 -21.97 -2.88
CA VAL A 131 -12.40 -23.36 -2.70
C VAL A 131 -13.62 -24.23 -2.47
N ARG A 132 -13.71 -25.34 -3.22
CA ARG A 132 -14.75 -26.35 -3.10
C ARG A 132 -14.11 -27.73 -3.01
N SER A 133 -14.25 -28.41 -1.88
CA SER A 133 -13.66 -29.73 -1.69
C SER A 133 -14.51 -30.84 -2.35
N TRP A 134 -13.85 -31.89 -2.82
CA TRP A 134 -14.50 -33.03 -3.42
C TRP A 134 -15.23 -33.89 -2.38
N THR A 135 -16.50 -34.22 -2.63
CA THR A 135 -17.35 -34.97 -1.70
C THR A 135 -17.48 -36.46 -2.07
N GLY A 136 -16.73 -36.93 -3.06
CA GLY A 136 -16.84 -38.27 -3.61
C GLY A 136 -17.79 -38.37 -4.82
N THR A 137 -18.77 -37.49 -4.94
CA THR A 137 -19.73 -37.47 -6.03
C THR A 137 -19.82 -36.13 -6.76
N GLY A 138 -19.26 -35.08 -6.18
CA GLY A 138 -19.28 -33.74 -6.75
C GLY A 138 -18.56 -32.74 -5.87
N TRP A 139 -18.55 -31.47 -6.31
CA TRP A 139 -17.94 -30.37 -5.56
C TRP A 139 -18.88 -29.88 -4.45
N GLY A 140 -18.34 -29.70 -3.26
CA GLY A 140 -19.04 -29.17 -2.09
C GLY A 140 -19.35 -27.68 -2.19
N THR A 141 -19.80 -27.09 -1.07
CA THR A 141 -20.08 -25.67 -0.97
C THR A 141 -18.81 -24.85 -1.06
N ALA A 142 -18.86 -23.74 -1.80
CA ALA A 142 -17.73 -22.84 -1.95
C ALA A 142 -17.42 -22.09 -0.64
N SER A 143 -16.18 -22.13 -0.22
CA SER A 143 -15.61 -21.21 0.77
C SER A 143 -14.92 -20.08 0.02
N VAL A 144 -15.35 -18.82 0.24
CA VAL A 144 -14.84 -17.65 -0.50
C VAL A 144 -13.99 -16.79 0.41
N THR A 145 -12.78 -16.48 -0.03
CA THR A 145 -11.84 -15.60 0.67
C THR A 145 -11.45 -14.44 -0.23
N THR A 146 -11.45 -13.21 0.28
CA THR A 146 -10.94 -12.05 -0.41
C THR A 146 -9.43 -11.99 -0.28
N LEU A 147 -8.71 -11.92 -1.41
CA LEU A 147 -7.25 -11.85 -1.46
C LEU A 147 -6.74 -10.41 -1.49
N ALA A 148 -7.46 -9.52 -2.19
CA ALA A 148 -7.08 -8.12 -2.32
C ALA A 148 -8.29 -7.24 -2.61
N THR A 149 -8.18 -5.97 -2.23
CA THR A 149 -9.18 -4.92 -2.42
C THR A 149 -8.67 -3.84 -3.39
N ASN A 150 -9.55 -2.96 -3.85
CA ASN A 150 -9.18 -1.87 -4.78
C ASN A 150 -8.55 -2.37 -6.10
N MET A 151 -9.00 -3.54 -6.57
CA MET A 151 -8.49 -4.16 -7.81
C MET A 151 -9.41 -3.84 -8.98
N ASP A 152 -8.94 -3.05 -9.93
CA ASP A 152 -9.70 -2.65 -11.12
C ASP A 152 -9.73 -3.72 -12.21
N GLY A 153 -8.73 -4.61 -12.24
CA GLY A 153 -8.65 -5.68 -13.24
C GLY A 153 -7.91 -6.92 -12.74
N LEU A 154 -8.38 -8.07 -13.20
CA LEU A 154 -7.69 -9.36 -13.14
C LEU A 154 -7.80 -9.98 -14.53
N ALA A 155 -6.68 -10.37 -15.12
CA ALA A 155 -6.65 -11.02 -16.42
C ALA A 155 -5.68 -12.19 -16.43
N PHE A 156 -6.11 -13.25 -17.13
CA PHE A 156 -5.33 -14.47 -17.37
C PHE A 156 -5.06 -14.63 -18.86
N GLN A 157 -3.82 -14.98 -19.19
CA GLN A 157 -3.42 -15.36 -20.55
C GLN A 157 -2.75 -16.72 -20.51
N TYR A 158 -3.09 -17.58 -21.43
CA TYR A 158 -2.70 -18.98 -21.46
C TYR A 158 -1.72 -19.25 -22.60
N PHE A 159 -0.64 -20.01 -22.34
CA PHE A 159 0.40 -20.28 -23.33
C PHE A 159 0.77 -21.76 -23.35
N PRO A 160 0.93 -22.36 -24.55
CA PRO A 160 0.66 -21.78 -25.87
C PRO A 160 -0.84 -21.65 -26.18
N SER A 161 -1.71 -22.32 -25.40
CA SER A 161 -3.16 -22.36 -25.60
C SER A 161 -3.86 -22.56 -24.26
N ALA A 162 -5.13 -22.18 -24.14
CA ALA A 162 -5.99 -22.52 -23.01
C ALA A 162 -6.45 -23.99 -23.01
N ALA A 163 -6.30 -24.69 -24.14
CA ALA A 163 -6.70 -26.08 -24.27
C ALA A 163 -5.72 -27.04 -23.59
N MET A 164 -6.25 -28.00 -22.81
CA MET A 164 -5.48 -29.11 -22.26
C MET A 164 -5.38 -30.24 -23.32
N PRO A 165 -4.24 -30.94 -23.42
CA PRO A 165 -3.03 -30.94 -22.55
C PRO A 165 -1.93 -29.95 -22.95
N GLY A 166 -2.20 -28.93 -23.73
CA GLY A 166 -1.17 -28.01 -24.25
C GLY A 166 -0.78 -26.84 -23.35
N LEU A 167 -1.51 -26.60 -22.27
CA LEU A 167 -1.26 -25.46 -21.38
C LEU A 167 0.01 -25.66 -20.55
N GLN A 168 0.97 -24.76 -20.69
CA GLN A 168 2.26 -24.86 -19.97
C GLN A 168 2.50 -23.68 -19.02
N ARG A 169 1.94 -22.51 -19.35
CA ARG A 169 2.17 -21.27 -18.62
C ARG A 169 0.91 -20.42 -18.59
N VAL A 170 0.66 -19.83 -17.44
CA VAL A 170 -0.39 -18.83 -17.25
C VAL A 170 0.27 -17.50 -16.87
N ARG A 171 -0.05 -16.46 -17.61
CA ARG A 171 0.29 -15.09 -17.24
C ARG A 171 -0.88 -14.49 -16.48
N ILE A 172 -0.59 -13.95 -15.31
CA ILE A 172 -1.55 -13.26 -14.47
C ILE A 172 -1.23 -11.77 -14.50
N THR A 173 -2.24 -10.95 -14.75
CA THR A 173 -2.14 -9.50 -14.72
C THR A 173 -3.15 -8.96 -13.73
N ILE A 174 -2.68 -8.24 -12.72
CA ILE A 174 -3.53 -7.50 -11.77
C ILE A 174 -3.37 -6.02 -12.04
N GLN A 175 -4.50 -5.32 -12.12
CA GLN A 175 -4.57 -3.86 -12.17
C GLN A 175 -5.24 -3.38 -10.88
N ALA A 176 -4.56 -2.53 -10.15
CA ALA A 176 -5.04 -1.95 -8.91
C ALA A 176 -5.11 -0.43 -9.01
N SER A 177 -6.08 0.17 -8.36
CA SER A 177 -6.18 1.62 -8.26
C SER A 177 -6.66 2.06 -6.88
N GLU A 178 -6.16 3.19 -6.44
CA GLU A 178 -6.60 3.84 -5.21
C GLU A 178 -6.87 5.31 -5.45
N THR A 179 -7.94 5.79 -4.83
CA THR A 179 -8.36 7.18 -4.90
C THR A 179 -7.94 7.89 -3.61
N VAL A 180 -7.02 8.84 -3.73
CA VAL A 180 -6.63 9.71 -2.64
C VAL A 180 -7.39 11.04 -2.79
N PRO A 181 -8.03 11.59 -1.74
CA PRO A 181 -8.76 12.85 -1.82
C PRO A 181 -7.90 13.98 -2.40
N ARG A 182 -8.48 14.76 -3.30
CA ARG A 182 -7.82 15.90 -4.00
C ARG A 182 -6.61 15.54 -4.86
N GLN A 183 -6.51 14.26 -5.29
CA GLN A 183 -5.36 13.80 -6.06
C GLN A 183 -5.82 12.92 -7.24
N PRO A 184 -5.00 12.78 -8.30
CA PRO A 184 -5.30 11.85 -9.38
C PRO A 184 -5.24 10.40 -8.88
N ILE A 185 -6.10 9.56 -9.45
CA ILE A 185 -6.17 8.12 -9.15
C ILE A 185 -4.79 7.49 -9.35
N GLN A 186 -4.30 6.81 -8.32
CA GLN A 186 -3.07 6.04 -8.38
C GLN A 186 -3.37 4.68 -9.00
N ARG A 187 -2.66 4.32 -10.07
CA ARG A 187 -2.83 3.03 -10.75
C ARG A 187 -1.53 2.25 -10.71
N GLN A 188 -1.64 0.94 -10.48
CA GLN A 188 -0.53 0.00 -10.48
C GLN A 188 -0.91 -1.23 -11.30
N GLN A 189 0.07 -1.80 -11.99
CA GLN A 189 -0.09 -3.06 -12.69
C GLN A 189 1.01 -4.01 -12.25
N VAL A 190 0.63 -5.22 -11.89
CA VAL A 190 1.53 -6.31 -11.53
C VAL A 190 1.29 -7.46 -12.51
N VAL A 191 2.36 -7.97 -13.09
CA VAL A 191 2.30 -9.09 -14.05
C VAL A 191 3.26 -10.18 -13.59
N THR A 192 2.81 -11.44 -13.65
CA THR A 192 3.67 -12.59 -13.40
C THR A 192 3.33 -13.74 -14.35
N ASP A 193 4.34 -14.56 -14.65
CA ASP A 193 4.17 -15.81 -15.40
C ASP A 193 4.33 -16.98 -14.43
N VAL A 194 3.41 -17.94 -14.49
CA VAL A 194 3.44 -19.16 -13.70
C VAL A 194 3.53 -20.36 -14.63
N PHE A 195 4.55 -21.17 -14.44
CA PHE A 195 4.68 -22.46 -15.14
C PHE A 195 3.99 -23.54 -14.33
N LEU A 196 3.12 -24.27 -14.99
CA LEU A 196 2.39 -25.39 -14.42
C LEU A 196 3.29 -26.64 -14.45
N ARG A 197 3.26 -27.47 -13.40
CA ARG A 197 4.17 -28.60 -13.26
C ARG A 197 3.49 -29.96 -13.34
N ASN A 198 2.22 -30.04 -12.96
CA ASN A 198 1.48 -31.30 -12.77
C ASN A 198 0.31 -31.44 -13.77
N LEU A 199 0.54 -31.10 -15.04
CA LEU A 199 -0.48 -31.18 -16.10
C LEU A 199 -0.38 -32.52 -16.86
#